data_d8d0dbe1ecf65fa18bb70f69a8116dc0
#
_entry.id   d8d0dbe1ecf65fa18bb70f69a8116dc0
#
_cell.length_a   1.000
_cell.length_b   1.000
_cell.length_c   1.000
_cell.angle_alpha   90.00
_cell.angle_beta   90.00
_cell.angle_gamma   90.00
#
_symmetry.space_group_name_H-M   'P 1'
#
loop_
_entity.id
_entity.type
_entity.pdbx_description
1 polymer ?
#
loop_
_entity_poly.entity_id
_entity_poly.type
_entity_poly.pdbx_seq_one_letter_code
_entity_poly.pdbx_strand_id
1 'polypeptide(L)'
;MQAILLAGGLGTRLRSVVSDRPKPMALIGEKPFMEYVVHELSRHGITDIIFAVGYKGSMVEEYFGDGSGFIAPDGTPITVHYAYEEELLGTAGAIKNAGRFVTEDSFFVLN
;
A
#
# COMPACT_ATOMS: atom_id res chain seq x y z
N MET A 1 -5.21 -1.73 -14.43
CA MET A 1 -5.72 -2.60 -13.35
C MET A 1 -5.35 -2.00 -12.01
N GLN A 2 -6.27 -2.02 -11.09
CA GLN A 2 -6.11 -1.41 -9.76
C GLN A 2 -5.99 -2.47 -8.67
N ALA A 3 -5.27 -2.14 -7.60
CA ALA A 3 -5.19 -2.97 -6.41
C ALA A 3 -5.27 -2.11 -5.15
N ILE A 4 -6.01 -2.60 -4.17
CA ILE A 4 -6.04 -2.02 -2.81
C ILE A 4 -5.10 -2.86 -1.96
N LEU A 5 -4.11 -2.22 -1.36
CA LEU A 5 -3.19 -2.87 -0.43
C LEU A 5 -3.56 -2.45 0.99
N LEU A 6 -3.97 -3.43 1.78
CA LEU A 6 -4.40 -3.17 3.17
C LEU A 6 -3.16 -3.05 4.06
N ALA A 7 -2.87 -1.83 4.45
CA ALA A 7 -1.66 -1.50 5.22
C ALA A 7 -1.97 -0.72 6.50
N GLY A 8 -3.25 -0.76 6.94
CA GLY A 8 -3.72 0.10 8.02
C GLY A 8 -3.77 -0.53 9.42
N GLY A 9 -3.42 -1.78 9.56
CA GLY A 9 -3.46 -2.44 10.87
C GLY A 9 -2.54 -1.80 11.90
N LEU A 10 -2.77 -2.08 13.17
CA LEU A 10 -1.93 -1.56 14.25
C LEU A 10 -0.51 -2.16 14.26
N GLY A 11 -0.31 -3.30 13.58
CA GLY A 11 0.98 -3.96 13.52
C GLY A 11 1.48 -4.44 14.87
N THR A 12 0.57 -4.78 15.79
CA THR A 12 0.94 -5.09 17.18
C THR A 12 1.91 -6.26 17.31
N ARG A 13 1.82 -7.23 16.40
CA ARG A 13 2.72 -8.40 16.43
C ARG A 13 4.16 -8.04 16.10
N LEU A 14 4.37 -7.03 15.26
CA LEU A 14 5.69 -6.61 14.83
C LEU A 14 6.19 -5.36 15.54
N ARG A 15 5.37 -4.72 16.38
CA ARG A 15 5.80 -3.50 17.09
C ARG A 15 7.00 -3.72 17.99
N SER A 16 7.14 -4.92 18.54
CA SER A 16 8.30 -5.26 19.36
C SER A 16 9.57 -5.44 18.53
N VAL A 17 9.43 -5.67 17.22
CA VAL A 17 10.53 -5.89 16.30
C VAL A 17 10.80 -4.65 15.44
N VAL A 18 9.72 -4.00 14.94
CA VAL A 18 9.79 -2.82 14.07
C VAL A 18 8.95 -1.70 14.65
N SER A 19 9.35 -1.21 15.82
CA SER A 19 8.60 -0.20 16.56
C SER A 19 8.59 1.18 15.90
N ASP A 20 9.53 1.44 15.01
CA ASP A 20 9.73 2.74 14.38
C ASP A 20 8.97 2.91 13.07
N ARG A 21 8.36 1.85 12.56
CA ARG A 21 7.67 1.90 11.26
C ARG A 21 6.50 0.92 11.20
N PRO A 22 5.53 1.14 10.28
CA PRO A 22 4.43 0.21 10.10
C PRO A 22 4.91 -1.08 9.44
N LYS A 23 4.12 -2.14 9.62
CA LYS A 23 4.44 -3.47 9.08
C LYS A 23 4.81 -3.47 7.59
N PRO A 24 4.07 -2.76 6.70
CA PRO A 24 4.42 -2.76 5.28
C PRO A 24 5.79 -2.16 4.98
N MET A 25 6.29 -1.33 5.89
CA MET A 25 7.57 -0.67 5.73
C MET A 25 8.72 -1.41 6.42
N ALA A 26 8.45 -2.59 6.97
CA ALA A 26 9.50 -3.44 7.54
C ALA A 26 10.52 -3.78 6.46
N LEU A 27 11.80 -3.61 6.77
CA LEU A 27 12.85 -3.82 5.78
C LEU A 27 13.11 -5.30 5.54
N ILE A 28 13.22 -5.65 4.26
CA ILE A 28 13.70 -6.95 3.80
C ILE A 28 14.97 -6.62 3.00
N GLY A 29 16.14 -6.85 3.63
CA GLY A 29 17.37 -6.33 3.08
C GLY A 29 17.38 -4.80 3.17
N GLU A 30 17.57 -4.11 2.07
CA GLU A 30 17.65 -2.66 2.03
C GLU A 30 16.33 -1.97 1.67
N LYS A 31 15.28 -2.74 1.33
CA LYS A 31 14.01 -2.19 0.84
C LYS A 31 12.84 -2.57 1.73
N PRO A 32 11.83 -1.68 1.85
CA PRO A 32 10.60 -2.04 2.54
C PRO A 32 9.91 -3.23 1.88
N PHE A 33 9.29 -4.07 2.69
CA PHE A 33 8.54 -5.22 2.19
C PHE A 33 7.54 -4.83 1.11
N MET A 34 6.82 -3.72 1.32
CA MET A 34 5.78 -3.30 0.38
C MET A 34 6.33 -2.92 -0.99
N GLU A 35 7.59 -2.50 -1.08
CA GLU A 35 8.19 -2.21 -2.38
C GLU A 35 8.27 -3.47 -3.25
N TYR A 36 8.59 -4.62 -2.64
CA TYR A 36 8.62 -5.89 -3.36
C TYR A 36 7.22 -6.26 -3.86
N VAL A 37 6.19 -6.00 -3.05
CA VAL A 37 4.80 -6.28 -3.43
C VAL A 37 4.39 -5.39 -4.60
N VAL A 38 4.66 -4.09 -4.52
CA VAL A 38 4.34 -3.15 -5.59
C VAL A 38 5.06 -3.53 -6.89
N HIS A 39 6.33 -3.89 -6.78
CA HIS A 39 7.11 -4.31 -7.94
C HIS A 39 6.50 -5.56 -8.59
N GLU A 40 6.14 -6.55 -7.78
CA GLU A 40 5.55 -7.79 -8.31
C GLU A 40 4.21 -7.52 -8.99
N LEU A 41 3.37 -6.67 -8.40
CA LEU A 41 2.10 -6.29 -9.00
C LEU A 41 2.32 -5.59 -10.35
N SER A 42 3.31 -4.70 -10.42
CA SER A 42 3.58 -3.96 -11.64
C SER A 42 4.04 -4.86 -12.78
N ARG A 43 4.72 -5.96 -12.47
CA ARG A 43 5.11 -6.96 -13.47
C ARG A 43 3.92 -7.61 -14.14
N HIS A 44 2.77 -7.62 -13.47
CA HIS A 44 1.53 -8.21 -13.97
C HIS A 44 0.54 -7.16 -14.47
N GLY A 45 1.01 -5.94 -14.73
CA GLY A 45 0.17 -4.88 -15.28
C GLY A 45 -0.67 -4.14 -14.26
N ILE A 46 -0.46 -4.36 -12.97
CA ILE A 46 -1.19 -3.69 -11.90
C ILE A 46 -0.34 -2.50 -11.47
N THR A 47 -0.65 -1.32 -12.00
CA THR A 47 0.15 -0.11 -11.83
C THR A 47 -0.58 1.02 -11.11
N ASP A 48 -1.85 0.85 -10.79
CA ASP A 48 -2.63 1.82 -10.03
C ASP A 48 -2.89 1.24 -8.64
N ILE A 49 -2.19 1.76 -7.65
CA ILE A 49 -2.14 1.19 -6.30
C ILE A 49 -2.83 2.14 -5.33
N ILE A 50 -3.70 1.58 -4.50
CA ILE A 50 -4.37 2.33 -3.44
C ILE A 50 -3.94 1.72 -2.11
N PHE A 51 -3.21 2.47 -1.29
CA PHE A 51 -2.85 2.02 0.05
C PHE A 51 -3.93 2.43 1.05
N ALA A 52 -4.51 1.46 1.74
CA ALA A 52 -5.35 1.73 2.90
C ALA A 52 -4.40 1.77 4.11
N VAL A 53 -4.15 2.96 4.64
CA VAL A 53 -3.11 3.18 5.66
C VAL A 53 -3.70 3.68 6.97
N GLY A 54 -2.99 3.44 8.05
CA GLY A 54 -3.37 3.89 9.39
C GLY A 54 -2.12 4.17 10.21
N TYR A 55 -1.71 3.23 11.07
CA TYR A 55 -0.56 3.39 11.93
C TYR A 55 0.68 3.79 11.12
N LYS A 56 1.18 5.01 11.38
CA LYS A 56 2.34 5.59 10.68
C LYS A 56 2.21 5.55 9.16
N GLY A 57 0.98 5.73 8.65
CA GLY A 57 0.74 5.74 7.21
C GLY A 57 1.53 6.80 6.46
N SER A 58 1.88 7.91 7.13
CA SER A 58 2.71 8.95 6.54
C SER A 58 4.07 8.43 6.09
N MET A 59 4.61 7.40 6.75
CA MET A 59 5.89 6.80 6.34
C MET A 59 5.75 6.10 4.99
N VAL A 60 4.60 5.48 4.74
CA VAL A 60 4.30 4.85 3.46
C VAL A 60 4.25 5.92 2.38
N GLU A 61 3.52 7.00 2.65
CA GLU A 61 3.39 8.11 1.70
C GLU A 61 4.71 8.81 1.43
N GLU A 62 5.53 9.01 2.44
CA GLU A 62 6.86 9.61 2.26
C GLU A 62 7.74 8.75 1.35
N TYR A 63 7.63 7.43 1.47
CA TYR A 63 8.46 6.54 0.69
C TYR A 63 7.99 6.44 -0.77
N PHE A 64 6.70 6.22 -0.99
CA PHE A 64 6.17 5.98 -2.33
C PHE A 64 5.74 7.25 -3.06
N GLY A 65 5.37 8.28 -2.33
CA GLY A 65 4.84 9.51 -2.93
C GLY A 65 3.64 9.21 -3.80
N ASP A 66 3.58 9.81 -4.98
CA ASP A 66 2.52 9.55 -5.95
C ASP A 66 2.79 8.32 -6.84
N GLY A 67 3.89 7.63 -6.58
CA GLY A 67 4.30 6.44 -7.34
C GLY A 67 5.16 6.72 -8.55
N SER A 68 5.31 7.98 -8.96
CA SER A 68 6.00 8.33 -10.21
C SER A 68 7.49 7.97 -10.21
N GLY A 69 8.09 7.79 -9.03
CA GLY A 69 9.47 7.33 -8.90
C GLY A 69 9.65 5.83 -9.12
N PHE A 70 8.56 5.11 -9.30
CA PHE A 70 8.58 3.65 -9.49
C PHE A 70 7.97 3.35 -10.86
N ILE A 71 8.70 2.62 -11.68
CA ILE A 71 8.29 2.37 -13.06
C ILE A 71 8.18 0.87 -13.28
N ALA A 72 7.06 0.44 -13.89
CA ALA A 72 6.84 -0.96 -14.24
C ALA A 72 7.84 -1.40 -15.32
N PRO A 73 8.07 -2.73 -15.46
CA PRO A 73 9.01 -3.22 -16.48
C PRO A 73 8.68 -2.81 -17.91
N ASP A 74 7.39 -2.56 -18.21
CA ASP A 74 6.97 -2.11 -19.54
C ASP A 74 7.11 -0.60 -19.74
N GLY A 75 7.63 0.12 -18.74
CA GLY A 75 7.80 1.57 -18.80
C GLY A 75 6.63 2.38 -18.26
N THR A 76 5.53 1.74 -17.82
CA THR A 76 4.38 2.44 -17.27
C THR A 76 4.70 2.98 -15.88
N PRO A 77 4.50 4.29 -15.63
CA PRO A 77 4.68 4.83 -14.28
C PRO A 77 3.61 4.27 -13.33
N ILE A 78 4.01 4.02 -12.08
CA ILE A 78 3.08 3.54 -11.05
C ILE A 78 2.38 4.76 -10.46
N THR A 79 1.05 4.64 -10.26
CA THR A 79 0.24 5.67 -9.61
C THR A 79 -0.16 5.14 -8.24
N VAL A 80 0.02 5.96 -7.19
CA VAL A 80 -0.30 5.58 -5.82
C VAL A 80 -1.25 6.58 -5.21
N HIS A 81 -2.29 6.06 -4.55
CA HIS A 81 -3.25 6.83 -3.76
C HIS A 81 -3.25 6.32 -2.33
N TYR A 82 -3.67 7.17 -1.39
CA TYR A 82 -3.69 6.81 0.03
C TYR A 82 -5.07 7.06 0.61
N ALA A 83 -5.65 6.01 1.20
CA ALA A 83 -6.90 6.11 1.93
C ALA A 83 -6.57 5.98 3.42
N TYR A 84 -6.59 7.09 4.15
CA TYR A 84 -6.23 7.13 5.56
C TYR A 84 -7.39 6.72 6.44
N GLU A 85 -7.11 5.85 7.42
CA GLU A 85 -8.04 5.50 8.48
C GLU A 85 -7.70 6.31 9.71
N GLU A 86 -8.64 7.09 10.23
CA GLU A 86 -8.45 7.83 11.49
C GLU A 86 -8.66 6.92 12.69
N GLU A 87 -9.46 5.87 12.52
CA GLU A 87 -9.69 4.84 13.54
C GLU A 87 -9.76 3.48 12.87
N LEU A 88 -9.66 2.42 13.65
CA LEU A 88 -9.69 1.07 13.09
C LEU A 88 -11.05 0.75 12.49
N LEU A 89 -11.08 0.61 11.18
CA LEU A 89 -12.30 0.33 10.43
C LEU A 89 -12.53 -1.17 10.19
N GLY A 90 -11.52 -2.00 10.51
CA GLY A 90 -11.54 -3.40 10.12
C GLY A 90 -11.30 -3.56 8.62
N THR A 91 -11.18 -4.80 8.16
CA THR A 91 -10.88 -5.09 6.76
C THR A 91 -11.95 -4.56 5.81
N ALA A 92 -13.23 -4.83 6.09
CA ALA A 92 -14.31 -4.37 5.22
C ALA A 92 -14.41 -2.85 5.18
N GLY A 93 -14.24 -2.19 6.33
CA GLY A 93 -14.27 -0.72 6.39
C GLY A 93 -13.10 -0.10 5.65
N ALA A 94 -11.91 -0.70 5.75
CA ALA A 94 -10.73 -0.23 5.03
C ALA A 94 -10.92 -0.32 3.52
N ILE A 95 -11.50 -1.41 3.03
CA ILE A 95 -11.78 -1.60 1.61
C ILE A 95 -12.81 -0.55 1.15
N LYS A 96 -13.85 -0.34 1.92
CA LYS A 96 -14.87 0.67 1.60
C LYS A 96 -14.25 2.07 1.53
N ASN A 97 -13.41 2.41 2.49
CA ASN A 97 -12.74 3.70 2.53
C ASN A 97 -11.82 3.89 1.31
N ALA A 98 -11.04 2.87 0.97
CA ALA A 98 -10.16 2.89 -0.20
C ALA A 98 -10.94 2.88 -1.51
N GLY A 99 -12.15 2.34 -1.50
CA GLY A 99 -12.99 2.21 -2.70
C GLY A 99 -13.31 3.52 -3.38
N ARG A 100 -13.22 4.65 -2.67
CA ARG A 100 -13.44 5.97 -3.29
C ARG A 100 -12.42 6.31 -4.36
N PHE A 101 -11.28 5.63 -4.39
CA PHE A 101 -10.26 5.80 -5.42
C PHE A 101 -10.37 4.78 -6.55
N VAL A 102 -11.28 3.81 -6.41
CA VAL A 102 -11.45 2.77 -7.43
C VAL A 102 -12.31 3.32 -8.57
N THR A 103 -11.81 3.19 -9.80
CA THR A 103 -12.50 3.65 -11.00
C THR A 103 -12.83 2.52 -11.95
N GLU A 104 -12.35 1.31 -11.68
CA GLU A 104 -12.58 0.13 -12.52
C GLU A 104 -13.63 -0.78 -11.91
N ASP A 105 -14.31 -1.56 -12.76
CA ASP A 105 -15.33 -2.49 -12.29
C ASP A 105 -14.76 -3.64 -11.47
N SER A 106 -13.51 -3.98 -11.71
CA SER A 106 -12.82 -5.06 -11.01
C SER A 106 -11.47 -4.56 -10.50
N PHE A 107 -11.09 -5.02 -9.31
CA PHE A 107 -9.81 -4.65 -8.70
C PHE A 107 -9.38 -5.76 -7.75
N PHE A 108 -8.09 -5.78 -7.43
CA PHE A 108 -7.54 -6.72 -6.47
C PHE A 108 -7.49 -6.10 -5.07
N VAL A 109 -7.63 -6.94 -4.04
CA VAL A 109 -7.42 -6.55 -2.66
C VAL A 109 -6.40 -7.50 -2.07
N LEU A 110 -5.31 -6.96 -1.52
CA LEU A 110 -4.25 -7.72 -0.90
C LEU A 110 -4.05 -7.27 0.55
N ASN A 111 -3.71 -8.23 1.38
CA ASN A 111 -3.52 -7.99 2.81
C ASN A 111 -2.05 -8.20 3.20
#